data_cf01ba75f4b094bca75c1e63b3cc63e4
#
_entry.id   cf01ba75f4b094bca75c1e63b3cc63e4
#
_cell.length_a   1.000
_cell.length_b   1.000
_cell.length_c   1.000
_cell.angle_alpha   90.00
_cell.angle_beta   90.00
_cell.angle_gamma   90.00
#
_symmetry.space_group_name_H-M   'P 1'
#
loop_
_entity.id
_entity.type
_entity.pdbx_description
1 polymer ?
#
loop_
_entity_poly.entity_id
_entity_poly.type
_entity_poly.pdbx_seq_one_letter_code
_entity_poly.pdbx_strand_id
1 'polypeptide(L)'
;MTSAPQRTSRCVFLAVALTCLSGVYCSAGATDFSVSPIRAELKPGAMSETITISNESTARLRVTVKLMEWTQDASGKDLYSDSGDLVYFPRQMDVAPGAKRLVRVGAKTPASSAERAYRLFIEEVPDATPSGVPAAVTFYFRFGVPIFLPPPLPRAQPDVMEPVLEKGKLSLIVRNTGNQHFRLNKLTVTGGAGYTQEIAGWYSLPGTSRTYAADIPAEACRSAGALAIKLEGEGISIDRRLDVDPARCS
;
A
#
# COMPACT_ATOMS: atom_id res chain seq x y z
N MET A 1 -95.35 -0.56 6.29
CA MET A 1 -95.15 -0.30 7.72
C MET A 1 -93.96 -1.12 8.11
N THR A 2 -92.86 -0.53 8.26
CA THR A 2 -91.71 -0.84 9.15
C THR A 2 -90.46 -0.16 8.63
N SER A 3 -90.09 0.86 9.34
CA SER A 3 -88.94 1.69 9.10
C SER A 3 -87.64 0.99 9.53
N ALA A 4 -86.66 1.02 8.69
CA ALA A 4 -85.28 0.63 9.04
C ALA A 4 -84.48 1.82 9.42
N PRO A 5 -83.64 1.77 10.45
CA PRO A 5 -82.76 2.88 10.85
C PRO A 5 -81.45 2.95 10.03
N GLN A 6 -81.19 4.15 9.57
CA GLN A 6 -79.89 4.50 8.95
C GLN A 6 -78.78 4.42 9.96
N ARG A 7 -77.75 3.60 9.65
CA ARG A 7 -76.45 3.63 10.34
C ARG A 7 -75.50 4.64 9.68
N THR A 8 -75.26 5.74 10.35
CA THR A 8 -74.27 6.71 9.99
C THR A 8 -72.85 6.15 10.29
N SER A 9 -72.12 5.81 9.23
CA SER A 9 -70.74 5.42 9.33
C SER A 9 -69.86 6.67 9.51
N ARG A 10 -69.31 6.81 10.70
CA ARG A 10 -68.28 7.85 10.97
C ARG A 10 -66.97 7.37 10.39
N CYS A 11 -66.57 7.91 9.24
CA CYS A 11 -65.20 7.82 8.73
C CYS A 11 -64.26 8.61 9.64
N VAL A 12 -63.51 7.92 10.46
CA VAL A 12 -62.41 8.46 11.20
C VAL A 12 -61.27 8.61 10.20
N PHE A 13 -60.97 9.83 9.76
CA PHE A 13 -59.75 10.16 9.02
C PHE A 13 -58.58 10.05 9.97
N LEU A 14 -57.83 8.95 9.90
CA LEU A 14 -56.56 8.80 10.56
C LEU A 14 -55.54 9.56 9.71
N ALA A 15 -55.25 10.80 10.05
CA ALA A 15 -54.14 11.60 9.48
C ALA A 15 -52.83 11.00 9.99
N VAL A 16 -52.22 10.13 9.18
CA VAL A 16 -50.86 9.69 9.41
C VAL A 16 -49.92 10.86 9.06
N ALA A 17 -49.48 11.57 10.09
CA ALA A 17 -48.40 12.55 9.98
C ALA A 17 -47.13 11.78 9.67
N LEU A 18 -46.78 11.68 8.38
CA LEU A 18 -45.49 11.19 7.90
C LEU A 18 -44.43 12.26 8.18
N THR A 19 -43.88 12.24 9.38
CA THR A 19 -42.73 13.07 9.78
C THR A 19 -41.58 12.66 8.89
N CYS A 20 -41.23 13.50 7.91
CA CYS A 20 -40.01 13.43 7.16
C CYS A 20 -38.84 13.56 8.15
N LEU A 21 -38.27 12.44 8.54
CA LEU A 21 -36.99 12.40 9.24
C LEU A 21 -35.93 12.80 8.20
N SER A 22 -35.72 14.08 8.04
CA SER A 22 -34.60 14.64 7.24
C SER A 22 -33.31 14.21 7.92
N GLY A 23 -32.81 13.01 7.53
CA GLY A 23 -31.51 12.56 7.92
C GLY A 23 -30.48 13.59 7.43
N VAL A 24 -29.88 14.30 8.35
CA VAL A 24 -28.67 15.08 8.07
C VAL A 24 -27.61 14.07 7.70
N TYR A 25 -27.43 13.84 6.40
CA TYR A 25 -26.27 13.10 5.90
C TYR A 25 -25.05 13.97 6.18
N CYS A 26 -24.37 13.69 7.28
CA CYS A 26 -23.04 14.21 7.53
C CYS A 26 -22.14 13.53 6.46
N SER A 27 -21.91 14.19 5.35
CA SER A 27 -20.90 13.78 4.39
C SER A 27 -19.57 13.90 5.10
N ALA A 28 -18.99 12.77 5.52
CA ALA A 28 -17.61 12.71 5.91
C ALA A 28 -16.79 13.10 4.66
N GLY A 29 -16.33 14.32 4.62
CA GLY A 29 -15.46 14.83 3.57
C GLY A 29 -14.12 14.13 3.68
N ALA A 30 -13.96 12.97 3.06
CA ALA A 30 -12.64 12.41 2.84
C ALA A 30 -11.94 13.33 1.83
N THR A 31 -10.75 13.81 2.19
CA THR A 31 -9.90 14.53 1.24
C THR A 31 -9.51 13.52 0.16
N ASP A 32 -9.95 13.76 -1.07
CA ASP A 32 -9.64 12.91 -2.20
C ASP A 32 -8.53 13.60 -3.00
N PHE A 33 -7.33 13.00 -2.98
CA PHE A 33 -6.23 13.50 -3.78
C PHE A 33 -5.38 12.36 -4.34
N SER A 34 -4.79 12.59 -5.49
CA SER A 34 -3.93 11.63 -6.17
C SER A 34 -2.52 12.17 -6.37
N VAL A 35 -1.57 11.23 -6.52
CA VAL A 35 -0.15 11.50 -6.72
C VAL A 35 0.33 10.74 -7.95
N SER A 36 1.00 11.42 -8.87
CA SER A 36 1.51 10.83 -10.12
C SER A 36 2.86 11.45 -10.52
N PRO A 37 3.84 10.62 -10.94
CA PRO A 37 3.84 9.17 -10.93
C PRO A 37 3.92 8.58 -9.51
N ILE A 38 3.51 7.33 -9.36
CA ILE A 38 3.59 6.60 -8.07
C ILE A 38 4.98 6.03 -7.77
N ARG A 39 5.92 6.16 -8.73
CA ARG A 39 7.33 5.79 -8.65
C ARG A 39 8.12 6.65 -9.62
N ALA A 40 9.33 7.07 -9.26
CA ALA A 40 10.22 7.83 -10.12
C ALA A 40 11.65 7.27 -10.12
N GLU A 41 12.35 7.47 -11.25
CA GLU A 41 13.74 7.06 -11.44
C GLU A 41 14.55 8.24 -11.99
N LEU A 42 15.57 8.66 -11.26
CA LEU A 42 16.49 9.75 -11.65
C LEU A 42 17.67 9.15 -12.42
N LYS A 43 17.47 8.98 -13.73
CA LYS A 43 18.45 8.33 -14.63
C LYS A 43 19.61 9.25 -14.99
N PRO A 44 20.78 8.71 -15.38
CA PRO A 44 21.84 9.50 -16.00
C PRO A 44 21.29 10.32 -17.17
N GLY A 45 21.58 11.64 -17.17
CA GLY A 45 21.03 12.58 -18.17
C GLY A 45 19.64 13.15 -17.84
N ALA A 46 18.89 12.55 -16.89
CA ALA A 46 17.61 13.04 -16.40
C ALA A 46 17.60 13.03 -14.86
N MET A 47 18.47 13.85 -14.27
CA MET A 47 18.73 13.91 -12.83
C MET A 47 17.60 14.59 -12.02
N SER A 48 16.45 14.87 -12.61
CA SER A 48 15.30 15.42 -11.92
C SER A 48 13.99 14.87 -12.48
N GLU A 49 13.01 14.75 -11.60
CA GLU A 49 11.65 14.29 -11.92
C GLU A 49 10.62 15.19 -11.25
N THR A 50 9.41 15.16 -11.79
CA THR A 50 8.30 15.97 -11.30
C THR A 50 7.17 15.06 -10.81
N ILE A 51 6.77 15.25 -9.56
CA ILE A 51 5.63 14.56 -8.95
C ILE A 51 4.45 15.52 -8.92
N THR A 52 3.34 15.13 -9.50
CA THR A 52 2.10 15.90 -9.54
C THR A 52 1.19 15.48 -8.41
N ILE A 53 0.67 16.42 -7.65
CA ILE A 53 -0.36 16.23 -6.63
C ILE A 53 -1.64 16.88 -7.18
N SER A 54 -2.71 16.10 -7.31
CA SER A 54 -4.02 16.56 -7.78
C SER A 54 -5.02 16.49 -6.64
N ASN A 55 -5.66 17.61 -6.34
CA ASN A 55 -6.75 17.68 -5.36
C ASN A 55 -8.08 17.46 -6.09
N GLU A 56 -8.70 16.31 -5.88
CA GLU A 56 -9.98 15.93 -6.50
C GLU A 56 -11.18 16.24 -5.60
N SER A 57 -10.91 16.74 -4.38
CA SER A 57 -11.95 17.14 -3.42
C SER A 57 -12.49 18.54 -3.69
N THR A 58 -13.58 18.88 -3.00
CA THR A 58 -14.20 20.24 -3.01
C THR A 58 -13.60 21.18 -1.97
N ALA A 59 -12.71 20.68 -1.11
CA ALA A 59 -12.03 21.46 -0.08
C ALA A 59 -10.58 21.76 -0.49
N ARG A 60 -9.98 22.78 0.12
CA ARG A 60 -8.55 23.07 -0.02
C ARG A 60 -7.75 21.96 0.65
N LEU A 61 -6.77 21.41 -0.04
CA LEU A 61 -5.82 20.45 0.48
C LEU A 61 -4.51 21.14 0.84
N ARG A 62 -4.07 21.00 2.09
CA ARG A 62 -2.73 21.40 2.51
C ARG A 62 -1.87 20.17 2.67
N VAL A 63 -0.66 20.16 2.10
CA VAL A 63 0.27 19.05 2.19
C VAL A 63 1.66 19.52 2.60
N THR A 64 2.33 18.68 3.37
CA THR A 64 3.77 18.74 3.58
C THR A 64 4.46 17.67 2.78
N VAL A 65 5.67 17.96 2.32
CA VAL A 65 6.50 17.05 1.56
C VAL A 65 7.81 16.84 2.30
N LYS A 66 8.17 15.57 2.54
CA LYS A 66 9.44 15.19 3.16
C LYS A 66 10.11 14.10 2.34
N LEU A 67 11.36 14.31 1.97
CA LEU A 67 12.18 13.30 1.30
C LEU A 67 13.12 12.66 2.32
N MET A 68 13.16 11.33 2.33
CA MET A 68 14.02 10.55 3.21
C MET A 68 14.78 9.50 2.41
N GLU A 69 16.01 9.21 2.79
CA GLU A 69 16.71 8.04 2.31
C GLU A 69 15.97 6.78 2.78
N TRP A 70 15.87 5.81 1.90
CA TRP A 70 15.19 4.56 2.16
C TRP A 70 16.20 3.41 2.07
N THR A 71 16.42 2.76 3.18
CA THR A 71 17.24 1.56 3.30
C THR A 71 16.40 0.40 3.87
N GLN A 72 16.96 -0.77 3.91
CA GLN A 72 16.36 -1.93 4.56
C GLN A 72 17.38 -2.58 5.49
N ASP A 73 16.92 -3.07 6.65
CA ASP A 73 17.75 -3.85 7.55
C ASP A 73 17.95 -5.29 7.04
N ALA A 74 18.70 -6.09 7.81
CA ALA A 74 18.99 -7.48 7.45
C ALA A 74 17.75 -8.38 7.33
N SER A 75 16.61 -7.98 7.89
CA SER A 75 15.32 -8.68 7.80
C SER A 75 14.45 -8.18 6.63
N GLY A 76 14.90 -7.15 5.92
CA GLY A 76 14.15 -6.48 4.85
C GLY A 76 13.12 -5.47 5.35
N LYS A 77 13.18 -5.05 6.62
CA LYS A 77 12.33 -3.98 7.15
C LYS A 77 12.81 -2.62 6.65
N ASP A 78 11.87 -1.81 6.18
CA ASP A 78 12.18 -0.47 5.69
C ASP A 78 12.62 0.46 6.82
N LEU A 79 13.71 1.18 6.57
CA LEU A 79 14.28 2.21 7.43
C LEU A 79 14.35 3.52 6.66
N TYR A 80 14.11 4.63 7.36
CA TYR A 80 14.10 5.97 6.76
C TYR A 80 14.98 6.91 7.58
N SER A 81 15.87 7.64 6.89
CA SER A 81 16.75 8.63 7.49
C SER A 81 16.79 9.91 6.67
N ASP A 82 17.17 11.01 7.30
CA ASP A 82 17.37 12.27 6.58
C ASP A 82 18.57 12.15 5.64
N SER A 83 18.45 12.71 4.44
CA SER A 83 19.53 12.70 3.45
C SER A 83 19.65 14.05 2.76
N GLY A 84 20.88 14.43 2.46
CA GLY A 84 21.19 15.62 1.69
C GLY A 84 21.48 15.38 0.20
N ASP A 85 21.34 14.15 -0.29
CA ASP A 85 21.73 13.74 -1.65
C ASP A 85 20.78 14.26 -2.73
N LEU A 86 19.51 14.37 -2.38
CA LEU A 86 18.48 14.90 -3.26
C LEU A 86 18.03 16.29 -2.79
N VAL A 87 17.59 17.08 -3.73
CA VAL A 87 16.87 18.34 -3.47
C VAL A 87 15.43 18.20 -3.91
N TYR A 88 14.51 18.83 -3.20
CA TYR A 88 13.10 18.84 -3.57
C TYR A 88 12.42 20.14 -3.17
N PHE A 89 11.43 20.54 -3.96
CA PHE A 89 10.68 21.77 -3.74
C PHE A 89 9.31 21.70 -4.43
N PRO A 90 8.26 22.28 -3.83
CA PRO A 90 8.20 22.89 -2.51
C PRO A 90 8.09 21.85 -1.39
N ARG A 91 8.38 22.28 -0.14
CA ARG A 91 8.27 21.43 1.06
C ARG A 91 6.88 21.47 1.70
N GLN A 92 6.12 22.47 1.37
CA GLN A 92 4.73 22.66 1.82
C GLN A 92 3.96 23.43 0.76
N MET A 93 2.69 23.09 0.55
CA MET A 93 1.83 23.78 -0.40
C MET A 93 0.36 23.62 -0.06
N ASP A 94 -0.43 24.58 -0.53
CA ASP A 94 -1.87 24.49 -0.63
C ASP A 94 -2.28 24.17 -2.07
N VAL A 95 -3.18 23.21 -2.21
CA VAL A 95 -3.76 22.80 -3.50
C VAL A 95 -5.25 23.12 -3.47
N ALA A 96 -5.67 24.07 -4.30
CA ALA A 96 -7.08 24.46 -4.38
C ALA A 96 -7.94 23.30 -4.90
N PRO A 97 -9.26 23.29 -4.63
CA PRO A 97 -10.18 22.30 -5.19
C PRO A 97 -10.03 22.15 -6.71
N GLY A 98 -9.93 20.91 -7.19
CA GLY A 98 -9.74 20.55 -8.60
C GLY A 98 -8.40 20.96 -9.21
N ALA A 99 -7.49 21.55 -8.44
CA ALA A 99 -6.19 22.04 -8.91
C ALA A 99 -5.09 20.96 -8.80
N LYS A 100 -3.99 21.21 -9.53
CA LYS A 100 -2.76 20.41 -9.47
C LYS A 100 -1.59 21.26 -9.03
N ARG A 101 -0.66 20.64 -8.28
CA ARG A 101 0.62 21.23 -7.88
C ARG A 101 1.75 20.25 -8.15
N LEU A 102 2.93 20.80 -8.37
CA LEU A 102 4.11 20.03 -8.76
C LEU A 102 5.15 20.08 -7.65
N VAL A 103 5.73 18.92 -7.35
CA VAL A 103 6.94 18.79 -6.54
C VAL A 103 8.06 18.33 -7.46
N ARG A 104 9.11 19.12 -7.55
CA ARG A 104 10.30 18.73 -8.31
C ARG A 104 11.31 18.09 -7.36
N VAL A 105 11.83 16.93 -7.76
CA VAL A 105 12.88 16.21 -7.06
C VAL A 105 14.09 16.11 -7.98
N GLY A 106 15.29 16.37 -7.47
CA GLY A 106 16.52 16.28 -8.26
C GLY A 106 17.67 15.73 -7.46
N ALA A 107 18.53 14.93 -8.09
CA ALA A 107 19.75 14.41 -7.50
C ALA A 107 20.90 15.39 -7.71
N LYS A 108 21.71 15.59 -6.67
CA LYS A 108 22.94 16.41 -6.73
C LYS A 108 24.07 15.69 -7.44
N THR A 109 24.14 14.37 -7.26
CA THR A 109 25.17 13.50 -7.86
C THR A 109 24.51 12.21 -8.34
N PRO A 110 25.00 11.59 -9.42
CA PRO A 110 24.54 10.28 -9.84
C PRO A 110 24.87 9.19 -8.80
N ALA A 111 24.19 8.05 -8.90
CA ALA A 111 24.58 6.87 -8.14
C ALA A 111 25.92 6.34 -8.64
N SER A 112 26.66 5.69 -7.75
CA SER A 112 27.98 5.09 -8.07
C SER A 112 27.83 3.66 -8.59
N SER A 113 28.09 2.66 -7.73
CA SER A 113 28.09 1.24 -8.10
C SER A 113 26.77 0.53 -7.80
N ALA A 114 26.00 1.03 -6.86
CA ALA A 114 24.69 0.50 -6.48
C ALA A 114 23.62 1.60 -6.49
N GLU A 115 22.40 1.19 -6.72
CA GLU A 115 21.22 2.05 -6.63
C GLU A 115 21.08 2.63 -5.22
N ARG A 116 20.67 3.90 -5.16
CA ARG A 116 20.19 4.52 -3.92
C ARG A 116 18.69 4.74 -4.00
N ALA A 117 18.01 4.44 -2.92
CA ALA A 117 16.57 4.55 -2.84
C ALA A 117 16.15 5.62 -1.82
N TYR A 118 15.06 6.30 -2.14
CA TYR A 118 14.47 7.36 -1.31
C TYR A 118 12.96 7.22 -1.29
N ARG A 119 12.33 7.83 -0.28
CA ARG A 119 10.88 8.00 -0.20
C ARG A 119 10.53 9.47 -0.12
N LEU A 120 9.71 9.91 -1.06
CA LEU A 120 9.06 11.22 -0.98
C LEU A 120 7.71 11.04 -0.30
N PHE A 121 7.63 11.42 0.96
CA PHE A 121 6.38 11.43 1.71
C PHE A 121 5.61 12.70 1.41
N ILE A 122 4.34 12.54 1.03
CA ILE A 122 3.37 13.62 0.82
C ILE A 122 2.29 13.37 1.86
N GLU A 123 2.22 14.27 2.85
CA GLU A 123 1.37 14.12 4.02
C GLU A 123 0.35 15.25 4.05
N GLU A 124 -0.91 14.88 4.20
CA GLU A 124 -1.98 15.83 4.42
C GLU A 124 -1.81 16.51 5.79
N VAL A 125 -1.94 17.82 5.81
CA VAL A 125 -1.93 18.60 7.05
C VAL A 125 -3.38 18.92 7.42
N PRO A 126 -3.87 18.41 8.56
CA PRO A 126 -5.24 18.66 8.98
C PRO A 126 -5.48 20.14 9.25
N ASP A 127 -6.66 20.61 8.91
CA ASP A 127 -7.13 21.87 9.44
C ASP A 127 -7.44 21.71 10.94
N ALA A 128 -7.23 22.77 11.72
CA ALA A 128 -7.52 22.75 13.15
C ALA A 128 -9.01 22.42 13.39
N THR A 129 -9.28 21.34 14.14
CA THR A 129 -10.66 20.99 14.50
C THR A 129 -11.24 22.11 15.39
N PRO A 130 -12.39 22.70 15.05
CA PRO A 130 -13.02 23.69 15.91
C PRO A 130 -13.36 23.09 17.29
N SER A 131 -13.08 23.84 18.36
CA SER A 131 -13.43 23.43 19.72
C SER A 131 -14.95 23.22 19.84
N GLY A 132 -15.39 22.08 20.43
CA GLY A 132 -16.81 21.83 20.70
C GLY A 132 -17.52 20.94 19.67
N VAL A 133 -16.83 20.41 18.68
CA VAL A 133 -17.40 19.40 17.77
C VAL A 133 -17.34 18.02 18.43
N PRO A 134 -18.43 17.19 18.37
CA PRO A 134 -18.39 15.82 18.84
C PRO A 134 -17.24 15.05 18.18
N ALA A 135 -16.64 14.09 18.90
CA ALA A 135 -15.55 13.29 18.41
C ALA A 135 -15.93 12.60 17.07
N ALA A 136 -15.27 13.00 16.00
CA ALA A 136 -15.40 12.39 14.68
C ALA A 136 -14.11 11.64 14.36
N VAL A 137 -14.23 10.51 13.64
CA VAL A 137 -13.05 9.81 13.08
C VAL A 137 -12.62 10.57 11.85
N THR A 138 -11.38 11.06 11.84
CA THR A 138 -10.80 11.76 10.71
C THR A 138 -9.65 10.91 10.14
N PHE A 139 -9.64 10.72 8.84
CA PHE A 139 -8.57 10.01 8.13
C PHE A 139 -7.63 11.04 7.51
N TYR A 140 -6.33 10.81 7.67
CA TYR A 140 -5.29 11.59 7.01
C TYR A 140 -4.49 10.67 6.11
N PHE A 141 -4.19 11.15 4.91
CA PHE A 141 -3.46 10.37 3.92
C PHE A 141 -1.98 10.74 3.92
N ARG A 142 -1.17 9.68 3.81
CA ARG A 142 0.26 9.79 3.62
C ARG A 142 0.67 8.91 2.44
N PHE A 143 1.12 9.52 1.36
CA PHE A 143 1.71 8.82 0.22
C PHE A 143 3.23 8.74 0.37
N GLY A 144 3.80 7.57 0.14
CA GLY A 144 5.26 7.36 0.10
C GLY A 144 5.70 6.99 -1.30
N VAL A 145 6.04 7.96 -2.14
CA VAL A 145 6.49 7.74 -3.51
C VAL A 145 7.96 7.30 -3.49
N PRO A 146 8.30 6.09 -3.98
CA PRO A 146 9.68 5.67 -4.13
C PRO A 146 10.37 6.49 -5.23
N ILE A 147 11.56 6.96 -4.93
CA ILE A 147 12.47 7.64 -5.85
C ILE A 147 13.75 6.82 -5.92
N PHE A 148 14.11 6.36 -7.09
CA PHE A 148 15.32 5.56 -7.30
C PHE A 148 16.36 6.33 -8.08
N LEU A 149 17.61 6.18 -7.68
CA LEU A 149 18.77 6.69 -8.36
C LEU A 149 19.62 5.49 -8.82
N PRO A 150 19.38 4.97 -10.03
CA PRO A 150 20.00 3.74 -10.51
C PRO A 150 21.48 3.92 -10.81
N PRO A 151 22.32 2.87 -10.68
CA PRO A 151 23.69 2.88 -11.11
C PRO A 151 23.79 2.90 -12.65
N PRO A 152 24.98 3.17 -13.22
CA PRO A 152 25.19 3.20 -14.67
C PRO A 152 24.86 1.87 -15.37
N LEU A 153 25.07 0.73 -14.72
CA LEU A 153 24.77 -0.62 -15.22
C LEU A 153 23.86 -1.34 -14.20
N PRO A 154 22.55 -1.05 -14.21
CA PRO A 154 21.61 -1.60 -13.24
C PRO A 154 21.38 -3.09 -13.51
N ARG A 155 21.40 -3.91 -12.45
CA ARG A 155 21.12 -5.34 -12.49
C ARG A 155 20.34 -5.76 -11.25
N ALA A 156 19.09 -6.12 -11.43
CA ALA A 156 18.29 -6.78 -10.41
C ALA A 156 18.61 -8.29 -10.41
N GLN A 157 18.93 -8.86 -9.26
CA GLN A 157 19.30 -10.28 -9.15
C GLN A 157 18.68 -10.90 -7.90
N PRO A 158 17.45 -11.46 -8.03
CA PRO A 158 16.83 -12.20 -6.95
C PRO A 158 17.54 -13.56 -6.77
N ASP A 159 17.96 -13.86 -5.55
CA ASP A 159 18.47 -15.13 -5.11
C ASP A 159 17.48 -15.71 -4.07
N VAL A 160 16.84 -16.83 -4.43
CA VAL A 160 15.81 -17.46 -3.61
C VAL A 160 16.42 -18.69 -2.96
N MET A 161 16.63 -18.61 -1.65
CA MET A 161 17.19 -19.70 -0.86
C MET A 161 16.20 -20.86 -0.77
N GLU A 162 16.72 -22.05 -0.41
CA GLU A 162 15.88 -23.23 -0.22
C GLU A 162 14.81 -22.96 0.85
N PRO A 163 13.54 -23.29 0.55
CA PRO A 163 12.45 -23.13 1.52
C PRO A 163 12.61 -24.13 2.67
N VAL A 164 12.22 -23.72 3.87
CA VAL A 164 12.28 -24.53 5.08
C VAL A 164 10.87 -24.66 5.66
N LEU A 165 10.49 -25.91 6.01
CA LEU A 165 9.23 -26.18 6.71
C LEU A 165 9.55 -26.76 8.08
N GLU A 166 9.06 -26.11 9.14
CA GLU A 166 9.20 -26.57 10.53
C GLU A 166 7.90 -26.32 11.29
N LYS A 167 7.38 -27.37 11.92
CA LYS A 167 6.14 -27.31 12.73
C LYS A 167 4.98 -26.61 11.97
N GLY A 168 4.77 -27.00 10.72
CA GLY A 168 3.74 -26.41 9.86
C GLY A 168 4.01 -24.98 9.40
N LYS A 169 5.16 -24.40 9.73
CA LYS A 169 5.54 -23.05 9.30
C LYS A 169 6.54 -23.13 8.15
N LEU A 170 6.13 -22.67 6.99
CA LEU A 170 6.99 -22.47 5.83
C LEU A 170 7.74 -21.13 5.97
N SER A 171 9.05 -21.15 5.71
CA SER A 171 9.89 -19.96 5.65
C SER A 171 10.72 -19.97 4.37
N LEU A 172 10.79 -18.84 3.69
CA LEU A 172 11.54 -18.63 2.44
C LEU A 172 12.28 -17.30 2.50
N ILE A 173 13.60 -17.34 2.28
CA ILE A 173 14.43 -16.14 2.23
C ILE A 173 14.68 -15.77 0.78
N VAL A 174 14.40 -14.52 0.43
CA VAL A 174 14.72 -13.92 -0.87
C VAL A 174 15.74 -12.83 -0.66
N ARG A 175 16.89 -12.97 -1.30
CA ARG A 175 18.02 -12.02 -1.23
C ARG A 175 18.15 -11.26 -2.55
N ASN A 176 18.51 -10.00 -2.49
CA ASN A 176 18.94 -9.24 -3.65
C ASN A 176 20.47 -9.21 -3.72
N THR A 177 21.05 -9.98 -4.64
CA THR A 177 22.50 -10.02 -4.89
C THR A 177 22.94 -9.09 -6.01
N GLY A 178 21.99 -8.35 -6.61
CA GLY A 178 22.23 -7.35 -7.62
C GLY A 178 22.58 -5.98 -7.05
N ASN A 179 22.67 -5.00 -7.94
CA ASN A 179 22.94 -3.60 -7.60
C ASN A 179 21.75 -2.66 -7.86
N GLN A 180 20.61 -3.21 -8.23
CA GLN A 180 19.33 -2.52 -8.42
C GLN A 180 18.25 -3.24 -7.63
N HIS A 181 17.25 -2.51 -7.14
CA HIS A 181 16.08 -3.11 -6.50
C HIS A 181 15.31 -4.00 -7.46
N PHE A 182 14.57 -4.93 -6.89
CA PHE A 182 13.42 -5.56 -7.54
C PHE A 182 12.21 -5.51 -6.63
N ARG A 183 11.04 -5.74 -7.22
CA ARG A 183 9.79 -5.83 -6.48
C ARG A 183 9.11 -7.16 -6.77
N LEU A 184 8.85 -7.92 -5.72
CA LEU A 184 7.88 -9.00 -5.77
C LEU A 184 6.49 -8.43 -5.53
N ASN A 185 5.53 -8.84 -6.33
CA ASN A 185 4.12 -8.48 -6.14
C ASN A 185 3.48 -9.40 -5.12
N LYS A 186 3.73 -10.71 -5.27
CA LYS A 186 3.22 -11.74 -4.38
C LYS A 186 4.04 -13.02 -4.43
N LEU A 187 3.86 -13.83 -3.40
CA LEU A 187 4.24 -15.24 -3.36
C LEU A 187 2.96 -16.05 -3.18
N THR A 188 2.82 -17.12 -3.96
CA THR A 188 1.70 -18.07 -3.85
C THR A 188 2.25 -19.40 -3.39
N VAL A 189 1.71 -19.92 -2.29
CA VAL A 189 2.04 -21.25 -1.74
C VAL A 189 0.84 -22.16 -1.95
N THR A 190 1.04 -23.30 -2.60
CA THR A 190 0.01 -24.32 -2.79
C THR A 190 0.44 -25.64 -2.16
N GLY A 191 -0.52 -26.36 -1.59
CA GLY A 191 -0.30 -27.62 -0.87
C GLY A 191 -1.41 -28.64 -1.09
N GLY A 192 -1.48 -29.62 -0.19
CA GLY A 192 -2.52 -30.64 -0.20
C GLY A 192 -3.90 -30.07 0.18
N ALA A 193 -4.96 -30.89 0.01
CA ALA A 193 -6.34 -30.55 0.33
C ALA A 193 -6.84 -29.22 -0.29
N GLY A 194 -6.28 -28.82 -1.45
CA GLY A 194 -6.66 -27.58 -2.12
C GLY A 194 -6.15 -26.29 -1.46
N TYR A 195 -5.19 -26.41 -0.54
CA TYR A 195 -4.62 -25.26 0.14
C TYR A 195 -3.92 -24.31 -0.84
N THR A 196 -4.23 -23.03 -0.72
CA THR A 196 -3.54 -21.95 -1.43
C THR A 196 -3.49 -20.72 -0.53
N GLN A 197 -2.30 -20.15 -0.37
CA GLN A 197 -2.10 -18.89 0.36
C GLN A 197 -1.30 -17.92 -0.49
N GLU A 198 -1.78 -16.68 -0.60
CA GLU A 198 -1.02 -15.58 -1.17
C GLU A 198 -0.40 -14.73 -0.06
N ILE A 199 0.87 -14.40 -0.23
CA ILE A 199 1.65 -13.53 0.65
C ILE A 199 2.02 -12.29 -0.16
N ALA A 200 1.70 -11.10 0.34
CA ALA A 200 2.07 -9.87 -0.33
C ALA A 200 3.59 -9.74 -0.46
N GLY A 201 4.05 -9.44 -1.65
CA GLY A 201 5.43 -9.15 -1.94
C GLY A 201 5.80 -7.70 -1.54
N TRP A 202 7.07 -7.36 -1.71
CA TRP A 202 7.61 -6.04 -1.44
C TRP A 202 8.88 -5.78 -2.24
N TYR A 203 9.41 -4.59 -2.12
CA TYR A 203 10.72 -4.24 -2.65
C TYR A 203 11.84 -4.96 -1.89
N SER A 204 12.89 -5.35 -2.62
CA SER A 204 14.19 -5.79 -2.08
C SER A 204 15.26 -4.87 -2.64
N LEU A 205 15.83 -4.03 -1.80
CA LEU A 205 16.89 -3.10 -2.17
C LEU A 205 18.22 -3.87 -2.36
N PRO A 206 19.23 -3.30 -3.05
CA PRO A 206 20.51 -3.95 -3.24
C PRO A 206 21.14 -4.43 -1.93
N GLY A 207 21.61 -5.68 -1.92
CA GLY A 207 22.30 -6.28 -0.75
C GLY A 207 21.39 -6.66 0.42
N THR A 208 20.07 -6.52 0.31
CA THR A 208 19.12 -6.87 1.38
C THR A 208 18.52 -8.26 1.21
N SER A 209 17.95 -8.77 2.27
CA SER A 209 17.21 -10.05 2.30
C SER A 209 15.84 -9.84 2.94
N ARG A 210 14.85 -10.60 2.51
CA ARG A 210 13.52 -10.62 3.13
C ARG A 210 13.05 -12.04 3.35
N THR A 211 12.54 -12.31 4.54
CA THR A 211 11.91 -13.60 4.86
C THR A 211 10.40 -13.50 4.63
N TYR A 212 9.87 -14.44 3.88
CA TYR A 212 8.44 -14.68 3.71
C TYR A 212 8.06 -15.93 4.47
N ALA A 213 6.94 -15.90 5.18
CA ALA A 213 6.47 -17.03 5.96
C ALA A 213 4.98 -17.30 5.72
N ALA A 214 4.61 -18.57 5.78
CA ALA A 214 3.22 -19.03 5.71
C ALA A 214 2.99 -20.11 6.78
N ASP A 215 1.84 -20.05 7.45
CA ASP A 215 1.40 -21.12 8.32
C ASP A 215 0.56 -22.10 7.50
N ILE A 216 1.06 -23.34 7.35
CA ILE A 216 0.42 -24.38 6.56
C ILE A 216 -0.45 -25.23 7.50
N PRO A 217 -1.78 -25.28 7.30
CA PRO A 217 -2.65 -26.13 8.10
C PRO A 217 -2.18 -27.58 8.10
N ALA A 218 -2.23 -28.25 9.23
CA ALA A 218 -1.67 -29.59 9.40
C ALA A 218 -2.23 -30.63 8.41
N GLU A 219 -3.50 -30.51 8.04
CA GLU A 219 -4.12 -31.38 7.02
C GLU A 219 -3.53 -31.10 5.62
N ALA A 220 -3.47 -29.83 5.24
CA ALA A 220 -2.89 -29.40 3.95
C ALA A 220 -1.42 -29.79 3.84
N CYS A 221 -0.68 -29.69 4.96
CA CYS A 221 0.72 -30.08 5.02
C CYS A 221 0.88 -31.60 4.86
N ARG A 222 0.20 -32.39 5.69
CA ARG A 222 0.33 -33.86 5.69
C ARG A 222 -0.20 -34.53 4.41
N SER A 223 -1.20 -33.95 3.76
CA SER A 223 -1.73 -34.45 2.50
C SER A 223 -0.93 -33.99 1.27
N ALA A 224 0.00 -33.05 1.44
CA ALA A 224 0.86 -32.60 0.37
C ALA A 224 2.08 -33.51 0.24
N GLY A 225 2.33 -34.09 -0.93
CA GLY A 225 3.63 -34.69 -1.23
C GLY A 225 4.73 -33.64 -1.38
N ALA A 226 4.34 -32.44 -1.79
CA ALA A 226 5.20 -31.26 -1.88
C ALA A 226 4.39 -29.97 -1.79
N LEU A 227 5.02 -28.91 -1.33
CA LEU A 227 4.54 -27.53 -1.46
C LEU A 227 5.11 -26.92 -2.74
N ALA A 228 4.27 -26.30 -3.55
CA ALA A 228 4.72 -25.48 -4.66
C ALA A 228 4.66 -23.99 -4.24
N ILE A 229 5.73 -23.27 -4.54
CA ILE A 229 5.91 -21.87 -4.16
C ILE A 229 6.23 -21.10 -5.42
N LYS A 230 5.37 -20.14 -5.78
CA LYS A 230 5.56 -19.27 -6.93
C LYS A 230 5.79 -17.86 -6.48
N LEU A 231 6.88 -17.23 -6.92
CA LEU A 231 7.22 -15.84 -6.67
C LEU A 231 6.98 -15.05 -7.96
N GLU A 232 6.19 -13.99 -7.88
CA GLU A 232 5.82 -13.18 -9.03
C GLU A 232 6.12 -11.70 -8.74
N GLY A 233 6.73 -11.02 -9.72
CA GLY A 233 7.09 -9.60 -9.62
C GLY A 233 7.28 -8.95 -10.98
N GLU A 234 7.76 -7.72 -11.00
CA GLU A 234 8.07 -7.00 -12.25
C GLU A 234 9.24 -7.69 -12.97
N GLY A 235 8.92 -8.43 -14.06
CA GLY A 235 9.92 -9.20 -14.81
C GLY A 235 10.48 -10.43 -14.07
N ILE A 236 9.83 -10.85 -12.97
CA ILE A 236 10.26 -11.98 -12.14
C ILE A 236 9.15 -13.02 -12.09
N SER A 237 9.51 -14.28 -12.41
CA SER A 237 8.67 -15.44 -12.16
C SER A 237 9.60 -16.59 -11.78
N ILE A 238 9.53 -17.02 -10.52
CA ILE A 238 10.40 -18.04 -9.95
C ILE A 238 9.53 -19.08 -9.28
N ASP A 239 9.72 -20.35 -9.66
CA ASP A 239 9.06 -21.47 -9.03
C ASP A 239 10.05 -22.19 -8.10
N ARG A 240 9.55 -22.60 -6.94
CA ARG A 240 10.25 -23.47 -5.97
C ARG A 240 9.32 -24.58 -5.56
N ARG A 241 9.92 -25.70 -5.24
CA ARG A 241 9.24 -26.89 -4.74
C ARG A 241 9.92 -27.33 -3.46
N LEU A 242 9.13 -27.68 -2.46
CA LEU A 242 9.60 -28.26 -1.21
C LEU A 242 8.89 -29.59 -1.00
N ASP A 243 9.62 -30.69 -1.01
CA ASP A 243 9.06 -32.00 -0.64
C ASP A 243 8.75 -32.00 0.86
N VAL A 244 7.56 -32.47 1.21
CA VAL A 244 7.05 -32.40 2.57
C VAL A 244 7.35 -33.69 3.33
N ASP A 245 8.09 -33.56 4.43
CA ASP A 245 8.17 -34.58 5.45
C ASP A 245 6.97 -34.37 6.43
N PRO A 246 6.03 -35.35 6.54
CA PRO A 246 4.86 -35.23 7.40
C PRO A 246 5.20 -34.97 8.88
N ALA A 247 6.39 -35.38 9.34
CA ALA A 247 6.85 -35.12 10.72
C ALA A 247 7.08 -33.63 10.98
N ARG A 248 7.24 -32.81 9.95
CA ARG A 248 7.44 -31.36 10.06
C ARG A 248 6.14 -30.55 10.03
N CYS A 249 4.99 -31.23 9.95
CA CYS A 249 3.67 -30.60 9.83
C CYS A 249 2.99 -30.29 11.18
N SER A 250 3.60 -30.58 12.30
CA SER A 250 3.00 -30.41 13.64
C SER A 250 4.03 -29.93 14.64
#